data_aa78b6a76f6669eca071eccdb9d57b87
#
_entry.id   aa78b6a76f6669eca071eccdb9d57b87
#
_cell.length_a   1.000
_cell.length_b   1.000
_cell.length_c   1.000
_cell.angle_alpha   90.00
_cell.angle_beta   90.00
_cell.angle_gamma   90.00
#
_symmetry.space_group_name_H-M   'P 1'
#
loop_
_entity.id
_entity.type
_entity.pdbx_description
1 polymer ?
#
loop_
_entity_poly.entity_id
_entity_poly.type
_entity_poly.pdbx_seq_one_letter_code
_entity_poly.pdbx_strand_id
1 'polypeptide(L)'
;GLGDVYKRQDPDKTSTFTTNITIANENAIADMGKSYSIINDSGTVTFRVTAKRSIIERLTNSDFKATADMENIELHDDGTAIVPIDISAVRYSSQLDIDRKKKNLELAVEDLQSNQFKITAEATGTPAEGSAVGELKVSPDVLTISGPASVVSQISKVQAVIDVSEKFSDVEDNVVPVVYDASGNTLDTSKLTFSQDTVQILSLIHI
;
A
#
# COMPACT_ATOMS: atom_id res chain seq x y z
N GLY A 1 -43.59 37.98 10.07
CA GLY A 1 -43.13 38.77 8.92
C GLY A 1 -42.77 37.93 7.73
N LEU A 2 -42.60 38.54 6.58
CA LEU A 2 -42.18 37.85 5.35
C LEU A 2 -40.85 37.07 5.51
N GLY A 3 -39.90 37.58 6.30
CA GLY A 3 -38.65 36.92 6.59
C GLY A 3 -38.80 35.59 7.34
N ASP A 4 -39.81 35.45 8.22
CA ASP A 4 -40.04 34.20 8.93
C ASP A 4 -40.70 33.14 8.04
N VAL A 5 -41.53 33.56 7.09
CA VAL A 5 -42.14 32.65 6.09
C VAL A 5 -41.06 32.08 5.15
N TYR A 6 -40.12 32.90 4.72
CA TYR A 6 -39.00 32.44 3.87
C TYR A 6 -38.04 31.50 4.61
N LYS A 7 -37.74 31.78 5.87
CA LYS A 7 -36.93 30.89 6.73
C LYS A 7 -37.58 29.53 6.93
N ARG A 8 -38.92 29.48 6.99
CA ARG A 8 -39.68 28.23 7.10
C ARG A 8 -39.70 27.43 5.79
N GLN A 9 -39.54 28.09 4.64
CA GLN A 9 -39.54 27.45 3.31
C GLN A 9 -38.22 26.76 2.99
N ASP A 10 -37.10 27.21 3.56
CA ASP A 10 -35.77 26.63 3.37
C ASP A 10 -35.04 26.48 4.72
N PRO A 11 -35.53 25.61 5.58
CA PRO A 11 -34.94 25.42 6.91
C PRO A 11 -33.58 24.76 6.81
N ASP A 12 -32.77 24.88 7.84
CA ASP A 12 -31.53 24.13 7.99
C ASP A 12 -31.84 22.64 8.11
N LYS A 13 -31.01 21.85 7.44
CA LYS A 13 -31.07 20.38 7.42
C LYS A 13 -29.68 19.82 7.65
N THR A 14 -29.61 18.76 8.43
CA THR A 14 -28.38 18.00 8.65
C THR A 14 -28.46 16.67 7.92
N SER A 15 -27.43 16.35 7.14
CA SER A 15 -27.29 15.05 6.47
C SER A 15 -25.90 14.49 6.69
N THR A 16 -25.82 13.19 6.56
CA THR A 16 -24.58 12.44 6.68
C THR A 16 -24.01 12.15 5.32
N PHE A 17 -22.71 12.37 5.15
CA PHE A 17 -21.97 12.08 3.93
C PHE A 17 -20.78 11.18 4.24
N THR A 18 -20.36 10.42 3.24
CA THR A 18 -19.19 9.53 3.32
C THR A 18 -18.31 9.78 2.11
N THR A 19 -17.01 9.93 2.33
CA THR A 19 -16.05 10.11 1.25
C THR A 19 -14.79 9.30 1.51
N ASN A 20 -14.05 8.99 0.44
CA ASN A 20 -12.78 8.29 0.54
C ASN A 20 -11.72 9.19 1.16
N ILE A 21 -10.85 8.61 1.98
CA ILE A 21 -9.71 9.29 2.56
C ILE A 21 -8.55 9.22 1.58
N THR A 22 -8.01 10.39 1.20
CA THR A 22 -6.78 10.50 0.43
C THR A 22 -5.61 10.69 1.38
N ILE A 23 -4.58 9.89 1.23
CA ILE A 23 -3.35 10.01 2.03
C ILE A 23 -2.37 10.91 1.29
N ALA A 24 -1.92 11.97 1.97
CA ALA A 24 -0.94 12.90 1.45
C ALA A 24 0.39 12.73 2.17
N ASN A 25 1.50 13.04 1.47
CA ASN A 25 2.85 13.04 2.03
C ASN A 25 3.27 11.70 2.65
N GLU A 26 2.94 10.59 1.99
CA GLU A 26 3.29 9.24 2.47
C GLU A 26 4.78 9.07 2.74
N ASN A 27 5.63 9.76 1.98
CA ASN A 27 7.08 9.73 2.14
C ASN A 27 7.54 10.20 3.52
N ALA A 28 6.77 11.03 4.22
CA ALA A 28 7.11 11.50 5.56
C ALA A 28 7.32 10.35 6.56
N ILE A 29 6.56 9.28 6.44
CA ILE A 29 6.69 8.08 7.29
C ILE A 29 7.98 7.33 6.95
N ALA A 30 8.25 7.12 5.67
CA ALA A 30 9.47 6.44 5.21
C ALA A 30 10.72 7.24 5.57
N ASP A 31 10.68 8.57 5.51
CA ASP A 31 11.78 9.45 5.90
C ASP A 31 12.11 9.37 7.40
N MET A 32 11.15 8.98 8.23
CA MET A 32 11.37 8.67 9.65
C MET A 32 11.90 7.25 9.88
N GLY A 33 12.15 6.49 8.83
CA GLY A 33 12.56 5.09 8.95
C GLY A 33 11.44 4.15 9.43
N LYS A 34 10.19 4.50 9.17
CA LYS A 34 9.00 3.78 9.60
C LYS A 34 8.15 3.32 8.42
N SER A 35 7.34 2.31 8.64
CA SER A 35 6.24 1.93 7.77
C SER A 35 4.94 1.90 8.55
N TYR A 36 3.82 1.97 7.85
CA TYR A 36 2.51 1.98 8.47
C TYR A 36 1.53 1.01 7.81
N SER A 37 0.53 0.63 8.58
CA SER A 37 -0.68 -0.02 8.08
C SER A 37 -1.91 0.61 8.73
N ILE A 38 -3.01 0.69 7.98
CA ILE A 38 -4.25 1.28 8.48
C ILE A 38 -4.98 0.26 9.35
N ILE A 39 -5.39 0.68 10.55
CA ILE A 39 -6.13 -0.16 11.51
C ILE A 39 -7.61 0.17 11.40
N ASN A 40 -8.46 -0.86 11.35
CA ASN A 40 -9.93 -0.77 11.48
C ASN A 40 -10.59 0.25 10.54
N ASP A 41 -10.03 0.47 9.35
CA ASP A 41 -10.55 1.46 8.43
C ASP A 41 -10.92 0.84 7.08
N SER A 42 -12.04 1.26 6.54
CA SER A 42 -12.50 0.94 5.19
C SER A 42 -11.95 1.90 4.12
N GLY A 43 -11.07 2.83 4.49
CA GLY A 43 -10.57 3.89 3.63
C GLY A 43 -11.54 5.04 3.41
N THR A 44 -12.61 5.10 4.21
CA THR A 44 -13.64 6.14 4.12
C THR A 44 -13.87 6.83 5.47
N VAL A 45 -14.39 8.04 5.43
CA VAL A 45 -14.81 8.79 6.60
C VAL A 45 -16.24 9.26 6.43
N THR A 46 -17.01 9.15 7.50
CA THR A 46 -18.40 9.60 7.57
C THR A 46 -18.51 10.81 8.49
N PHE A 47 -19.20 11.83 8.04
CA PHE A 47 -19.33 13.11 8.74
C PHE A 47 -20.70 13.71 8.51
N ARG A 48 -21.08 14.68 9.36
CA ARG A 48 -22.36 15.40 9.28
C ARG A 48 -22.14 16.78 8.70
N VAL A 49 -23.10 17.21 7.88
CA VAL A 49 -23.11 18.54 7.29
C VAL A 49 -24.47 19.17 7.52
N THR A 50 -24.48 20.40 8.02
CA THR A 50 -25.67 21.22 8.20
C THR A 50 -25.63 22.41 7.25
N ALA A 51 -26.70 22.60 6.51
CA ALA A 51 -26.87 23.74 5.61
C ALA A 51 -28.36 23.92 5.31
N LYS A 52 -28.69 24.91 4.49
CA LYS A 52 -30.06 25.08 3.97
C LYS A 52 -30.49 23.81 3.23
N ARG A 53 -31.74 23.43 3.40
CA ARG A 53 -32.31 22.22 2.78
C ARG A 53 -32.07 22.18 1.28
N SER A 54 -32.28 23.29 0.58
CA SER A 54 -32.07 23.38 -0.87
C SER A 54 -30.62 23.08 -1.28
N ILE A 55 -29.64 23.38 -0.43
CA ILE A 55 -28.23 23.07 -0.65
C ILE A 55 -27.96 21.60 -0.36
N ILE A 56 -28.42 21.10 0.81
CA ILE A 56 -28.22 19.70 1.21
C ILE A 56 -28.75 18.73 0.16
N GLU A 57 -29.91 19.02 -0.44
CA GLU A 57 -30.52 18.16 -1.44
C GLU A 57 -29.77 18.11 -2.77
N ARG A 58 -28.84 19.05 -3.00
CA ARG A 58 -27.98 19.08 -4.19
C ARG A 58 -26.61 18.49 -3.95
N LEU A 59 -26.25 18.21 -2.71
CA LEU A 59 -24.95 17.65 -2.35
C LEU A 59 -24.92 16.15 -2.53
N THR A 60 -23.75 15.67 -2.96
CA THR A 60 -23.42 14.25 -3.05
C THR A 60 -22.11 13.99 -2.32
N ASN A 61 -21.79 12.72 -2.07
CA ASN A 61 -20.53 12.34 -1.44
C ASN A 61 -19.30 12.86 -2.22
N SER A 62 -19.41 12.97 -3.54
CA SER A 62 -18.32 13.45 -4.40
C SER A 62 -18.04 14.95 -4.28
N ASP A 63 -18.91 15.70 -3.61
CA ASP A 63 -18.69 17.13 -3.34
C ASP A 63 -17.74 17.37 -2.16
N PHE A 64 -17.27 16.33 -1.52
CA PHE A 64 -16.37 16.41 -0.37
C PHE A 64 -15.04 15.71 -0.64
N LYS A 65 -13.99 16.23 0.00
CA LYS A 65 -12.66 15.62 0.03
C LYS A 65 -12.22 15.43 1.48
N ALA A 66 -11.68 14.27 1.78
CA ALA A 66 -11.05 13.97 3.06
C ALA A 66 -9.58 13.65 2.82
N THR A 67 -8.69 14.31 3.53
CA THR A 67 -7.25 14.16 3.41
C THR A 67 -6.63 13.87 4.76
N ALA A 68 -5.81 12.82 4.84
CA ALA A 68 -4.93 12.53 5.95
C ALA A 68 -3.50 12.83 5.52
N ASP A 69 -2.90 13.86 6.11
CA ASP A 69 -1.55 14.29 5.80
C ASP A 69 -0.58 13.64 6.78
N MET A 70 0.31 12.78 6.26
CA MET A 70 1.27 12.03 7.07
C MET A 70 2.32 12.91 7.74
N GLU A 71 2.50 14.17 7.30
CA GLU A 71 3.35 15.14 8.01
C GLU A 71 2.79 15.51 9.41
N ASN A 72 1.49 15.34 9.60
CA ASN A 72 0.80 15.61 10.86
C ASN A 72 0.59 14.36 11.72
N ILE A 73 1.33 13.31 11.48
CA ILE A 73 1.24 12.07 12.25
C ILE A 73 1.62 12.28 13.71
N GLU A 74 0.82 11.73 14.62
CA GLU A 74 1.12 11.66 16.04
C GLU A 74 1.45 10.22 16.40
N LEU A 75 2.72 9.97 16.72
CA LEU A 75 3.22 8.64 17.09
C LEU A 75 2.98 8.39 18.59
N HIS A 76 2.50 7.19 18.91
CA HIS A 76 2.35 6.71 20.28
C HIS A 76 3.43 5.68 20.61
N ASP A 77 3.74 5.52 21.89
CA ASP A 77 4.78 4.61 22.36
C ASP A 77 4.43 3.12 22.21
N ASP A 78 3.15 2.81 21.97
CA ASP A 78 2.63 1.45 21.84
C ASP A 78 2.69 0.89 20.40
N GLY A 79 3.32 1.59 19.46
CA GLY A 79 3.38 1.20 18.04
C GLY A 79 2.16 1.62 17.24
N THR A 80 1.27 2.41 17.83
CA THR A 80 0.15 3.02 17.11
C THR A 80 0.43 4.48 16.78
N ALA A 81 -0.33 5.03 15.85
CA ALA A 81 -0.28 6.44 15.50
C ALA A 81 -1.65 6.91 15.03
N ILE A 82 -1.87 8.21 15.09
CA ILE A 82 -3.05 8.84 14.54
C ILE A 82 -2.65 9.95 13.57
N VAL A 83 -3.46 10.13 12.52
CA VAL A 83 -3.33 11.23 11.57
C VAL A 83 -4.67 11.94 11.51
N PRO A 84 -4.72 13.26 11.78
CA PRO A 84 -5.96 14.02 11.64
C PRO A 84 -6.47 13.99 10.21
N ILE A 85 -7.78 13.78 10.05
CA ILE A 85 -8.45 13.82 8.75
C ILE A 85 -9.04 15.20 8.56
N ASP A 86 -8.62 15.89 7.50
CA ASP A 86 -9.17 17.17 7.09
C ASP A 86 -10.27 16.96 6.04
N ILE A 87 -11.46 17.49 6.31
CA ILE A 87 -12.63 17.38 5.44
C ILE A 87 -12.94 18.75 4.86
N SER A 88 -13.02 18.83 3.54
CA SER A 88 -13.35 20.04 2.81
C SER A 88 -14.44 19.79 1.78
N ALA A 89 -15.20 20.84 1.47
CA ALA A 89 -16.21 20.82 0.42
C ALA A 89 -15.69 21.46 -0.86
N VAL A 90 -15.98 20.81 -1.98
CA VAL A 90 -15.63 21.33 -3.32
C VAL A 90 -16.65 22.39 -3.78
N ARG A 91 -17.93 22.24 -3.39
CA ARG A 91 -19.01 23.16 -3.69
C ARG A 91 -19.65 23.70 -2.42
N TYR A 92 -20.18 24.92 -2.48
CA TYR A 92 -20.90 25.57 -1.38
C TYR A 92 -20.11 25.66 -0.07
N SER A 93 -18.80 25.68 -0.10
CA SER A 93 -17.92 25.60 1.08
C SER A 93 -18.24 26.67 2.15
N SER A 94 -18.63 27.88 1.74
CA SER A 94 -18.99 28.98 2.66
C SER A 94 -20.39 28.86 3.26
N GLN A 95 -21.22 27.97 2.73
CA GLN A 95 -22.64 27.80 3.11
C GLN A 95 -22.87 26.53 3.91
N LEU A 96 -21.84 25.73 4.12
CA LEU A 96 -21.90 24.46 4.82
C LEU A 96 -21.27 24.58 6.21
N ASP A 97 -21.94 23.98 7.19
CA ASP A 97 -21.35 23.68 8.48
C ASP A 97 -21.03 22.19 8.55
N ILE A 98 -19.75 21.86 8.41
CA ILE A 98 -19.25 20.49 8.51
C ILE A 98 -18.92 20.22 9.98
N ASP A 99 -19.47 19.15 10.54
CA ASP A 99 -19.14 18.73 11.89
C ASP A 99 -17.64 18.41 11.99
N ARG A 100 -16.93 19.28 12.70
CA ARG A 100 -15.47 19.21 12.87
C ARG A 100 -15.05 18.40 14.10
N LYS A 101 -15.89 17.50 14.60
CA LYS A 101 -15.39 16.51 15.55
C LYS A 101 -14.16 15.85 14.93
N LYS A 102 -13.05 15.91 15.65
CA LYS A 102 -11.77 15.36 15.18
C LYS A 102 -11.96 13.93 14.71
N LYS A 103 -11.84 13.73 13.42
CA LYS A 103 -11.74 12.41 12.81
C LYS A 103 -10.27 12.12 12.63
N ASN A 104 -9.82 10.96 13.08
CA ASN A 104 -8.44 10.54 12.96
C ASN A 104 -8.37 9.21 12.23
N LEU A 105 -7.37 9.09 11.39
CA LEU A 105 -6.98 7.82 10.80
C LEU A 105 -6.06 7.11 11.80
N GLU A 106 -6.41 5.89 12.18
CA GLU A 106 -5.62 5.08 13.11
C GLU A 106 -4.65 4.18 12.33
N LEU A 107 -3.40 4.20 12.75
CA LEU A 107 -2.32 3.46 12.10
C LEU A 107 -1.59 2.57 13.09
N ALA A 108 -1.14 1.41 12.62
CA ALA A 108 -0.04 0.66 13.22
C ALA A 108 1.25 1.07 12.52
N VAL A 109 2.26 1.40 13.29
CA VAL A 109 3.55 1.87 12.79
C VAL A 109 4.65 0.96 13.30
N GLU A 110 5.55 0.58 12.42
CA GLU A 110 6.73 -0.22 12.76
C GLU A 110 7.97 0.28 12.02
N ASP A 111 9.15 -0.12 12.50
CA ASP A 111 10.39 0.26 11.87
C ASP A 111 10.54 -0.38 10.49
N LEU A 112 11.15 0.35 9.58
CA LEU A 112 11.66 -0.20 8.33
C LEU A 112 12.95 -0.96 8.59
N GLN A 113 13.06 -2.13 7.98
CA GLN A 113 14.25 -2.97 8.02
C GLN A 113 14.73 -3.23 6.59
N SER A 114 16.04 -3.25 6.41
CA SER A 114 16.67 -3.57 5.13
C SER A 114 17.73 -4.64 5.36
N ASN A 115 17.58 -5.77 4.69
CA ASN A 115 18.49 -6.89 4.78
C ASN A 115 18.91 -7.36 3.40
N GLN A 116 20.10 -7.96 3.32
CA GLN A 116 20.61 -8.61 2.13
C GLN A 116 20.33 -10.10 2.17
N PHE A 117 19.85 -10.65 1.06
CA PHE A 117 19.54 -12.06 0.93
C PHE A 117 20.25 -12.62 -0.29
N LYS A 118 20.84 -13.81 -0.13
CA LYS A 118 21.41 -14.56 -1.23
C LYS A 118 20.28 -15.17 -2.07
N ILE A 119 20.37 -15.03 -3.38
CA ILE A 119 19.38 -15.59 -4.31
C ILE A 119 19.77 -17.02 -4.65
N THR A 120 18.85 -17.95 -4.42
CA THR A 120 19.00 -19.35 -4.84
C THR A 120 18.40 -19.53 -6.22
N ALA A 121 19.16 -20.11 -7.14
CA ALA A 121 18.69 -20.41 -8.49
C ALA A 121 18.15 -21.84 -8.57
N GLU A 122 17.05 -22.02 -9.28
CA GLU A 122 16.43 -23.32 -9.54
C GLU A 122 15.93 -23.41 -10.97
N ALA A 123 16.10 -24.57 -11.57
CA ALA A 123 15.54 -24.88 -12.89
C ALA A 123 14.26 -25.70 -12.74
N THR A 124 13.26 -25.37 -13.55
CA THR A 124 12.01 -26.13 -13.66
C THR A 124 11.85 -26.68 -15.08
N GLY A 125 11.02 -27.70 -15.21
CA GLY A 125 10.80 -28.39 -16.49
C GLY A 125 11.86 -29.46 -16.78
N THR A 126 11.71 -30.11 -17.92
CA THR A 126 12.60 -31.17 -18.38
C THR A 126 13.31 -30.69 -19.63
N PRO A 127 14.65 -30.67 -19.67
CA PRO A 127 15.37 -30.31 -20.87
C PRO A 127 15.10 -31.32 -22.00
N ALA A 128 15.51 -30.97 -23.25
CA ALA A 128 15.33 -31.83 -24.40
C ALA A 128 16.00 -33.20 -24.20
N GLU A 129 15.46 -34.20 -24.84
CA GLU A 129 16.01 -35.56 -24.79
C GLU A 129 17.50 -35.59 -25.12
N GLY A 130 18.28 -36.25 -24.27
CA GLY A 130 19.74 -36.29 -24.40
C GLY A 130 20.47 -35.09 -23.80
N SER A 131 19.73 -34.14 -23.22
CA SER A 131 20.30 -32.97 -22.56
C SER A 131 20.08 -33.02 -21.05
N ALA A 132 20.96 -32.36 -20.29
CA ALA A 132 20.86 -32.29 -18.83
C ALA A 132 21.16 -30.87 -18.37
N VAL A 133 20.50 -30.45 -17.29
CA VAL A 133 20.76 -29.19 -16.63
C VAL A 133 22.11 -29.22 -15.94
N GLY A 134 22.98 -28.26 -16.25
CA GLY A 134 24.26 -28.06 -15.58
C GLY A 134 24.22 -27.00 -14.52
N GLU A 135 25.28 -26.20 -14.45
CA GLU A 135 25.37 -25.11 -13.47
C GLU A 135 24.33 -24.01 -13.71
N LEU A 136 23.78 -23.50 -12.62
CA LEU A 136 22.90 -22.33 -12.62
C LEU A 136 23.66 -21.13 -12.06
N LYS A 137 23.62 -20.02 -12.78
CA LYS A 137 24.22 -18.75 -12.37
C LYS A 137 23.15 -17.67 -12.30
N VAL A 138 23.13 -16.91 -11.21
CA VAL A 138 22.22 -15.77 -11.03
C VAL A 138 23.02 -14.48 -10.83
N SER A 139 22.57 -13.41 -11.48
CA SER A 139 23.23 -12.10 -11.38
C SER A 139 22.15 -10.99 -11.24
N PRO A 140 22.23 -10.17 -10.16
CA PRO A 140 23.11 -10.32 -9.01
C PRO A 140 22.75 -11.55 -8.18
N ASP A 141 23.70 -12.05 -7.40
CA ASP A 141 23.49 -13.20 -6.51
C ASP A 141 22.97 -12.80 -5.12
N VAL A 142 22.97 -11.50 -4.82
CA VAL A 142 22.48 -10.90 -3.58
C VAL A 142 21.45 -9.83 -3.90
N LEU A 143 20.35 -9.86 -3.18
CA LEU A 143 19.26 -8.90 -3.31
C LEU A 143 19.04 -8.21 -1.96
N THR A 144 18.95 -6.87 -1.97
CA THR A 144 18.57 -6.11 -0.80
C THR A 144 17.06 -5.93 -0.79
N ILE A 145 16.42 -6.37 0.29
CA ILE A 145 14.97 -6.26 0.50
C ILE A 145 14.71 -5.37 1.70
N SER A 146 13.90 -4.35 1.50
CA SER A 146 13.50 -3.38 2.52
C SER A 146 11.98 -3.41 2.69
N GLY A 147 11.54 -3.20 3.92
CA GLY A 147 10.12 -3.14 4.23
C GLY A 147 9.85 -3.15 5.73
N PRO A 148 8.58 -3.37 6.12
CA PRO A 148 8.23 -3.47 7.53
C PRO A 148 9.05 -4.56 8.22
N ALA A 149 9.57 -4.26 9.42
CA ALA A 149 10.43 -5.19 10.16
C ALA A 149 9.77 -6.56 10.38
N SER A 150 8.46 -6.58 10.65
CA SER A 150 7.69 -7.80 10.82
C SER A 150 7.65 -8.69 9.57
N VAL A 151 7.63 -8.08 8.39
CA VAL A 151 7.61 -8.81 7.10
C VAL A 151 9.02 -9.25 6.72
N VAL A 152 10.01 -8.36 6.80
CA VAL A 152 11.41 -8.67 6.45
C VAL A 152 11.97 -9.78 7.34
N SER A 153 11.60 -9.82 8.63
CA SER A 153 12.04 -10.87 9.56
C SER A 153 11.47 -12.27 9.24
N GLN A 154 10.39 -12.36 8.47
CA GLN A 154 9.79 -13.63 8.04
C GLN A 154 10.47 -14.21 6.80
N ILE A 155 11.29 -13.44 6.10
CA ILE A 155 11.96 -13.89 4.88
C ILE A 155 12.99 -14.96 5.24
N SER A 156 12.82 -16.16 4.69
CA SER A 156 13.74 -17.28 4.89
C SER A 156 14.53 -17.60 3.62
N LYS A 157 13.91 -17.44 2.45
CA LYS A 157 14.51 -17.84 1.16
C LYS A 157 14.08 -16.88 0.05
N VAL A 158 15.03 -16.52 -0.78
CA VAL A 158 14.79 -15.80 -2.05
C VAL A 158 15.23 -16.68 -3.19
N GLN A 159 14.34 -16.97 -4.12
CA GLN A 159 14.57 -17.92 -5.20
C GLN A 159 14.29 -17.32 -6.57
N ALA A 160 15.17 -17.58 -7.52
CA ALA A 160 14.98 -17.29 -8.93
C ALA A 160 14.82 -18.61 -9.68
N VAL A 161 13.76 -18.73 -10.48
CA VAL A 161 13.41 -19.96 -11.19
C VAL A 161 13.47 -19.72 -12.69
N ILE A 162 14.15 -20.62 -13.40
CA ILE A 162 14.21 -20.63 -14.86
C ILE A 162 13.56 -21.89 -15.42
N ASP A 163 12.77 -21.73 -16.48
CA ASP A 163 12.18 -22.86 -17.20
C ASP A 163 13.14 -23.35 -18.29
N VAL A 164 13.55 -24.60 -18.17
CA VAL A 164 14.44 -25.28 -19.13
C VAL A 164 13.73 -26.30 -19.99
N SER A 165 12.40 -26.30 -20.01
CA SER A 165 11.60 -27.26 -20.77
C SER A 165 12.01 -27.32 -22.23
N GLU A 166 12.31 -28.52 -22.71
CA GLU A 166 12.69 -28.81 -24.11
C GLU A 166 13.93 -28.05 -24.63
N LYS A 167 14.74 -27.48 -23.72
CA LYS A 167 15.96 -26.77 -24.08
C LYS A 167 17.10 -27.74 -24.29
N PHE A 168 17.89 -27.48 -25.33
CA PHE A 168 19.06 -28.27 -25.71
C PHE A 168 20.36 -27.45 -25.71
N SER A 169 20.27 -26.17 -25.41
CA SER A 169 21.41 -25.25 -25.29
C SER A 169 21.19 -24.32 -24.07
N ASP A 170 22.24 -23.62 -23.68
CA ASP A 170 22.19 -22.70 -22.54
C ASP A 170 21.03 -21.74 -22.66
N VAL A 171 20.37 -21.50 -21.53
CA VAL A 171 19.20 -20.63 -21.42
C VAL A 171 19.51 -19.45 -20.48
N GLU A 172 19.20 -18.27 -20.94
CA GLU A 172 19.35 -17.04 -20.18
C GLU A 172 18.01 -16.31 -20.14
N ASP A 173 17.58 -15.89 -18.97
CA ASP A 173 16.30 -15.19 -18.79
C ASP A 173 16.38 -14.20 -17.64
N ASN A 174 15.53 -13.17 -17.71
CA ASN A 174 15.29 -12.25 -16.61
C ASN A 174 14.02 -12.69 -15.88
N VAL A 175 14.16 -13.01 -14.61
CA VAL A 175 13.06 -13.54 -13.80
C VAL A 175 12.81 -12.66 -12.57
N VAL A 176 11.57 -12.66 -12.10
CA VAL A 176 11.20 -12.01 -10.85
C VAL A 176 11.52 -12.95 -9.70
N PRO A 177 12.36 -12.54 -8.71
CA PRO A 177 12.64 -13.37 -7.56
C PRO A 177 11.37 -13.60 -6.72
N VAL A 178 11.23 -14.79 -6.18
CA VAL A 178 10.14 -15.17 -5.29
C VAL A 178 10.68 -15.29 -3.87
N VAL A 179 9.94 -14.73 -2.91
CA VAL A 179 10.32 -14.71 -1.50
C VAL A 179 9.47 -15.71 -0.72
N TYR A 180 10.13 -16.52 0.11
CA TYR A 180 9.47 -17.56 0.92
C TYR A 180 9.75 -17.35 2.40
N ASP A 181 8.77 -17.74 3.23
CA ASP A 181 8.93 -17.84 4.69
C ASP A 181 9.62 -19.16 5.10
N ALA A 182 9.83 -19.33 6.41
CA ALA A 182 10.45 -20.54 6.95
C ALA A 182 9.60 -21.81 6.74
N SER A 183 8.31 -21.67 6.50
CA SER A 183 7.39 -22.78 6.22
C SER A 183 7.31 -23.15 4.74
N GLY A 184 8.00 -22.40 3.87
CA GLY A 184 7.98 -22.61 2.43
C GLY A 184 6.82 -21.97 1.69
N ASN A 185 6.06 -21.10 2.36
CA ASN A 185 4.98 -20.34 1.74
C ASN A 185 5.53 -19.05 1.12
N THR A 186 4.92 -18.61 0.03
CA THR A 186 5.25 -17.31 -0.58
C THR A 186 4.78 -16.17 0.31
N LEU A 187 5.64 -15.16 0.50
CA LEU A 187 5.29 -13.95 1.22
C LEU A 187 4.64 -12.92 0.28
N ASP A 188 3.72 -12.14 0.84
CA ASP A 188 3.18 -10.97 0.17
C ASP A 188 4.27 -9.89 0.08
N THR A 189 4.63 -9.53 -1.14
CA THR A 189 5.69 -8.56 -1.44
C THR A 189 5.19 -7.14 -1.67
N SER A 190 3.89 -6.88 -1.49
CA SER A 190 3.28 -5.58 -1.77
C SER A 190 3.87 -4.43 -0.94
N LYS A 191 4.36 -4.72 0.27
CA LYS A 191 4.99 -3.76 1.18
C LYS A 191 6.52 -3.81 1.13
N LEU A 192 7.10 -4.66 0.31
CA LEU A 192 8.53 -4.84 0.17
C LEU A 192 9.08 -4.03 -1.01
N THR A 193 10.27 -3.49 -0.84
CA THR A 193 11.04 -2.83 -1.89
C THR A 193 12.30 -3.64 -2.15
N PHE A 194 12.54 -3.96 -3.42
CA PHE A 194 13.70 -4.73 -3.86
C PHE A 194 14.73 -3.82 -4.52
N SER A 195 16.00 -4.10 -4.31
CA SER A 195 17.09 -3.37 -4.99
C SER A 195 17.05 -3.53 -6.50
N GLN A 196 16.51 -4.65 -6.99
CA GLN A 196 16.22 -4.91 -8.40
C GLN A 196 14.91 -5.69 -8.53
N ASP A 197 14.06 -5.31 -9.47
CA ASP A 197 12.78 -5.99 -9.72
C ASP A 197 12.95 -7.35 -10.38
N THR A 198 14.00 -7.51 -11.20
CA THR A 198 14.32 -8.75 -11.88
C THR A 198 15.79 -9.08 -11.71
N VAL A 199 16.10 -10.36 -11.78
CA VAL A 199 17.46 -10.88 -11.79
C VAL A 199 17.67 -11.73 -13.03
N GLN A 200 18.91 -11.74 -13.55
CA GLN A 200 19.28 -12.56 -14.68
C GLN A 200 19.73 -13.93 -14.20
N ILE A 201 19.18 -14.97 -14.79
CA ILE A 201 19.56 -16.35 -14.51
C ILE A 201 20.06 -17.02 -15.80
N LEU A 202 21.18 -17.70 -15.69
CA LEU A 202 21.77 -18.52 -16.78
C LEU A 202 21.77 -19.97 -16.34
N SER A 203 21.17 -20.83 -17.15
CA SER A 203 21.26 -22.28 -17.00
C SER A 203 22.15 -22.87 -18.11
N LEU A 204 23.23 -23.48 -17.71
CA LEU A 204 24.05 -24.26 -18.63
C LEU A 204 23.34 -25.58 -18.91
N ILE A 205 23.28 -25.97 -20.18
CA ILE A 205 22.68 -27.22 -20.64
C ILE A 205 23.79 -28.06 -21.28
N HIS A 206 23.96 -29.30 -20.80
CA HIS A 206 24.91 -30.25 -21.32
C HIS A 206 24.19 -31.31 -22.17
N ILE A 207 24.85 -31.70 -23.23
CA ILE A 207 24.40 -32.81 -24.10
C ILE A 207 24.94 -34.16 -23.61
#